data_ec3c21e9ac7fd9a331d58e760284d3db
#
_entry.id   ec3c21e9ac7fd9a331d58e760284d3db
#
_cell.length_a   1.000
_cell.length_b   1.000
_cell.length_c   1.000
_cell.angle_alpha   90.00
_cell.angle_beta   90.00
_cell.angle_gamma   90.00
#
_symmetry.space_group_name_H-M   'P 1'
#
loop_
_entity.id
_entity.type
_entity.pdbx_description
1 polymer ?
#
loop_
_entity_poly.entity_id
_entity_poly.type
_entity_poly.pdbx_seq_one_letter_code
_entity_poly.pdbx_strand_id
1 'polypeptide(L)'
;MPSEPEGWHMDAGPPSWDAEGKTCSFFLHKPGRERVLCILAVDALENAAQSSGLSEPALIRIFDAHRQLIELRAAQKLNAGQVESNSSVLVRAEDI
;
A
#
# COMPACT_ATOMS: atom_id res chain seq x y z
N MET A 1 5.58 16.62 17.51
CA MET A 1 6.03 15.27 17.19
C MET A 1 5.60 14.90 15.79
N PRO A 2 6.46 14.27 15.04
CA PRO A 2 6.05 13.84 13.74
C PRO A 2 4.91 12.84 13.84
N SER A 3 3.98 12.96 12.94
CA SER A 3 2.87 12.03 12.82
C SER A 3 3.26 10.77 12.08
N GLU A 4 4.51 10.64 11.73
CA GLU A 4 4.98 9.49 10.97
C GLU A 4 4.85 8.21 11.77
N PRO A 5 4.38 7.12 11.14
CA PRO A 5 4.36 5.81 11.75
C PRO A 5 5.80 5.39 12.00
N GLU A 6 6.16 5.29 13.25
CA GLU A 6 7.55 5.16 13.66
C GLU A 6 8.28 3.98 13.04
N GLY A 7 9.22 4.28 12.16
CA GLY A 7 10.16 3.32 11.64
C GLY A 7 9.69 2.38 10.56
N TRP A 8 8.42 2.42 10.18
CA TRP A 8 7.93 1.58 9.09
C TRP A 8 8.15 2.26 7.74
N HIS A 9 8.78 1.54 6.82
CA HIS A 9 9.10 2.06 5.49
C HIS A 9 8.70 1.03 4.43
N MET A 10 8.26 1.53 3.29
CA MET A 10 7.97 0.69 2.13
C MET A 10 9.27 0.28 1.46
N ASP A 11 9.37 -0.98 1.03
CA ASP A 11 10.51 -1.44 0.25
C ASP A 11 10.62 -0.62 -1.04
N ALA A 12 11.85 -0.35 -1.45
CA ALA A 12 12.11 0.32 -2.72
C ALA A 12 11.69 -0.59 -3.89
N GLY A 13 11.38 0.04 -5.02
CA GLY A 13 11.02 -0.68 -6.22
C GLY A 13 9.51 -0.77 -6.43
N PRO A 14 9.09 -1.37 -7.56
CA PRO A 14 7.67 -1.46 -7.88
C PRO A 14 6.97 -2.50 -7.01
N PRO A 15 5.65 -2.35 -6.80
CA PRO A 15 4.87 -3.37 -6.11
C PRO A 15 4.71 -4.61 -6.99
N SER A 16 4.33 -5.71 -6.37
CA SER A 16 3.95 -6.93 -7.10
C SER A 16 2.50 -6.82 -7.52
N TRP A 17 2.21 -7.20 -8.74
CA TRP A 17 0.87 -7.10 -9.32
C TRP A 17 0.22 -8.47 -9.44
N ASP A 18 -1.05 -8.53 -9.06
CA ASP A 18 -1.90 -9.70 -9.27
C ASP A 18 -3.06 -9.26 -10.17
N ALA A 19 -2.96 -9.62 -11.45
CA ALA A 19 -3.97 -9.25 -12.43
C ALA A 19 -5.31 -9.93 -12.18
N GLU A 20 -5.31 -11.16 -11.69
CA GLU A 20 -6.55 -11.88 -11.41
C GLU A 20 -7.27 -11.34 -10.20
N GLY A 21 -6.54 -11.06 -9.13
CA GLY A 21 -7.09 -10.49 -7.91
C GLY A 21 -7.31 -9.00 -7.97
N LYS A 22 -6.82 -8.34 -9.01
CA LYS A 22 -6.88 -6.89 -9.18
C LYS A 22 -6.33 -6.18 -7.95
N THR A 23 -5.17 -6.63 -7.51
CA THR A 23 -4.48 -6.06 -6.36
C THR A 23 -3.02 -5.87 -6.68
N CYS A 24 -2.37 -5.03 -5.88
CA CYS A 24 -0.92 -4.98 -5.85
C CYS A 24 -0.48 -5.13 -4.40
N SER A 25 0.74 -5.61 -4.22
CA SER A 25 1.26 -5.83 -2.88
C SER A 25 2.66 -5.26 -2.76
N PHE A 26 2.99 -4.89 -1.54
CA PHE A 26 4.30 -4.38 -1.18
C PHE A 26 4.57 -4.75 0.27
N PHE A 27 5.80 -4.57 0.72
CA PHE A 27 6.15 -4.84 2.10
C PHE A 27 6.52 -3.56 2.83
N LEU A 28 6.11 -3.49 4.09
CA LEU A 28 6.67 -2.54 5.04
C LEU A 28 7.72 -3.25 5.85
N HIS A 29 8.81 -2.56 6.17
CA HIS A 29 9.88 -3.10 6.99
C HIS A 29 10.27 -2.08 8.07
N LYS A 30 10.81 -2.60 9.16
CA LYS A 30 11.25 -1.83 10.29
C LYS A 30 12.43 -2.57 10.93
N PRO A 31 13.51 -1.88 11.33
CA PRO A 31 14.63 -2.55 11.98
C PRO A 31 14.18 -3.37 13.20
N GLY A 32 14.63 -4.61 13.28
CA GLY A 32 14.28 -5.50 14.37
C GLY A 32 12.90 -6.13 14.28
N ARG A 33 12.19 -5.93 13.18
CA ARG A 33 10.86 -6.50 12.96
C ARG A 33 10.80 -7.25 11.63
N GLU A 34 9.89 -8.21 11.55
CA GLU A 34 9.66 -8.90 10.30
C GLU A 34 8.93 -7.98 9.32
N ARG A 35 9.14 -8.24 8.04
CA ARG A 35 8.43 -7.52 6.98
C ARG A 35 6.95 -7.85 7.05
N VAL A 36 6.11 -6.87 6.77
CA VAL A 36 4.66 -7.03 6.79
C VAL A 36 4.14 -6.84 5.38
N LEU A 37 3.38 -7.81 4.90
CA LEU A 37 2.75 -7.74 3.59
C LEU A 37 1.59 -6.77 3.63
N CYS A 38 1.58 -5.84 2.67
CA CYS A 38 0.49 -4.88 2.51
C CYS A 38 -0.13 -5.10 1.14
N ILE A 39 -1.45 -5.08 1.09
CA ILE A 39 -2.20 -5.34 -0.13
C ILE A 39 -3.03 -4.10 -0.45
N LEU A 40 -2.92 -3.62 -1.67
CA LEU A 40 -3.66 -2.45 -2.16
C LEU A 40 -4.53 -2.87 -3.33
N ALA A 41 -5.83 -2.63 -3.24
CA ALA A 41 -6.74 -2.91 -4.34
C ALA A 41 -6.44 -1.96 -5.50
N VAL A 42 -6.48 -2.48 -6.72
CA VAL A 42 -6.31 -1.66 -7.93
C VAL A 42 -7.38 -0.57 -7.99
N ASP A 43 -8.58 -0.86 -7.49
CA ASP A 43 -9.67 0.13 -7.39
C ASP A 43 -9.26 1.37 -6.61
N ALA A 44 -8.40 1.21 -5.60
CA ALA A 44 -7.92 2.36 -4.82
C ALA A 44 -7.08 3.29 -5.67
N LEU A 45 -6.22 2.73 -6.52
CA LEU A 45 -5.41 3.53 -7.44
C LEU A 45 -6.26 4.20 -8.51
N GLU A 46 -7.23 3.47 -9.06
CA GLU A 46 -8.14 4.02 -10.05
C GLU A 46 -8.97 5.15 -9.46
N ASN A 47 -9.43 4.98 -8.24
CA ASN A 47 -10.18 6.02 -7.54
C ASN A 47 -9.31 7.26 -7.30
N ALA A 48 -8.06 7.08 -6.90
CA ALA A 48 -7.13 8.19 -6.69
C ALA A 48 -6.86 8.96 -7.99
N ALA A 49 -6.84 8.26 -9.11
CA ALA A 49 -6.62 8.85 -10.43
C ALA A 49 -7.92 9.35 -11.08
N GLN A 50 -9.06 9.05 -10.49
CA GLN A 50 -10.38 9.35 -11.05
C GLN A 50 -10.56 8.75 -12.46
N SER A 51 -10.04 7.56 -12.65
CA SER A 51 -10.08 6.84 -13.92
C SER A 51 -10.25 5.36 -13.64
N SER A 52 -10.69 4.60 -14.65
CA SER A 52 -10.83 3.16 -14.54
C SER A 52 -10.30 2.48 -15.79
N GLY A 53 -10.10 1.18 -15.71
CA GLY A 53 -9.60 0.40 -16.84
C GLY A 53 -8.16 0.73 -17.21
N LEU A 54 -7.36 1.14 -16.24
CA LEU A 54 -5.99 1.58 -16.48
C LEU A 54 -5.07 0.39 -16.75
N SER A 55 -4.08 0.63 -17.62
CA SER A 55 -3.04 -0.36 -17.89
C SER A 55 -2.09 -0.47 -16.71
N GLU A 56 -1.33 -1.57 -16.63
CA GLU A 56 -0.36 -1.77 -15.58
C GLU A 56 0.67 -0.63 -15.52
N PRO A 57 1.26 -0.16 -16.65
CA PRO A 57 2.17 0.98 -16.58
C PRO A 57 1.55 2.24 -16.01
N ALA A 58 0.28 2.50 -16.32
CA ALA A 58 -0.43 3.66 -15.77
C ALA A 58 -0.65 3.50 -14.26
N LEU A 59 -1.01 2.29 -13.81
CA LEU A 59 -1.21 1.99 -12.40
C LEU A 59 0.09 2.15 -11.61
N ILE A 60 1.21 1.72 -12.18
CA ILE A 60 2.52 1.89 -11.54
C ILE A 60 2.83 3.38 -11.34
N ARG A 61 2.54 4.21 -12.32
CA ARG A 61 2.75 5.67 -12.21
C ARG A 61 1.90 6.27 -11.10
N ILE A 62 0.66 5.83 -10.99
CA ILE A 62 -0.24 6.30 -9.93
C ILE A 62 0.26 5.85 -8.57
N PHE A 63 0.69 4.60 -8.46
CA PHE A 63 1.28 4.07 -7.24
C PHE A 63 2.49 4.92 -6.83
N ASP A 64 3.40 5.18 -7.76
CA ASP A 64 4.60 5.97 -7.48
C ASP A 64 4.25 7.40 -7.06
N ALA A 65 3.26 8.00 -7.70
CA ALA A 65 2.83 9.35 -7.36
C ALA A 65 2.23 9.44 -5.94
N HIS A 66 1.63 8.35 -5.48
CA HIS A 66 0.99 8.30 -4.17
C HIS A 66 1.77 7.44 -3.17
N ARG A 67 3.00 7.09 -3.47
CA ARG A 67 3.80 6.16 -2.68
C ARG A 67 3.90 6.59 -1.22
N GLN A 68 4.18 7.84 -0.96
CA GLN A 68 4.32 8.33 0.41
C GLN A 68 3.02 8.23 1.19
N LEU A 69 1.91 8.57 0.55
CA LEU A 69 0.61 8.47 1.19
C LEU A 69 0.24 7.00 1.46
N ILE A 70 0.49 6.13 0.50
CA ILE A 70 0.22 4.70 0.65
C ILE A 70 1.04 4.12 1.80
N GLU A 71 2.31 4.46 1.86
CA GLU A 71 3.20 4.04 2.96
C GLU A 71 2.66 4.52 4.31
N LEU A 72 2.31 5.79 4.38
CA LEU A 72 1.79 6.39 5.60
C LEU A 72 0.51 5.70 6.08
N ARG A 73 -0.44 5.48 5.17
CA ARG A 73 -1.72 4.87 5.53
C ARG A 73 -1.55 3.41 5.95
N ALA A 74 -0.73 2.65 5.23
CA ALA A 74 -0.46 1.26 5.58
C ALA A 74 0.19 1.17 6.95
N ALA A 75 1.17 2.01 7.22
CA ALA A 75 1.86 2.03 8.50
C ALA A 75 0.95 2.48 9.64
N GLN A 76 0.06 3.43 9.40
CA GLN A 76 -0.92 3.84 10.41
C GLN A 76 -1.87 2.69 10.76
N LYS A 77 -2.35 1.94 9.77
CA LYS A 77 -3.20 0.78 10.00
C LYS A 77 -2.47 -0.28 10.81
N LEU A 78 -1.21 -0.54 10.47
CA LEU A 78 -0.40 -1.52 11.18
C LEU A 78 -0.20 -1.12 12.64
N ASN A 79 0.14 0.13 12.90
CA ASN A 79 0.34 0.64 14.26
C ASN A 79 -0.95 0.63 15.06
N ALA A 80 -2.10 0.77 14.41
CA ALA A 80 -3.40 0.71 15.06
C ALA A 80 -3.91 -0.72 15.26
N GLY A 81 -3.16 -1.72 14.82
CA GLY A 81 -3.59 -3.12 14.91
C GLY A 81 -4.65 -3.50 13.90
N GLN A 82 -4.84 -2.69 12.87
CA GLN A 82 -5.83 -2.96 11.82
C GLN A 82 -5.24 -3.88 10.76
N VAL A 83 -5.08 -5.13 11.13
CA VAL A 83 -4.51 -6.15 10.26
C VAL A 83 -5.54 -7.24 10.00
N GLU A 84 -5.39 -7.90 8.86
CA GLU A 84 -6.25 -9.03 8.51
C GLU A 84 -5.85 -10.26 9.30
N SER A 85 -6.68 -11.31 9.22
CA SER A 85 -6.44 -12.54 9.99
C SER A 85 -5.11 -13.21 9.65
N ASN A 86 -4.57 -12.97 8.46
CA ASN A 86 -3.26 -13.49 8.04
C ASN A 86 -2.11 -12.53 8.34
N SER A 87 -2.35 -11.53 9.18
CA SER A 87 -1.37 -10.51 9.58
C SER A 87 -0.92 -9.58 8.45
N SER A 88 -1.68 -9.51 7.37
CA SER A 88 -1.42 -8.54 6.31
C SER A 88 -2.23 -7.26 6.55
N VAL A 89 -1.79 -6.17 5.91
CA VAL A 89 -2.50 -4.89 5.96
C VAL A 89 -3.22 -4.69 4.63
N LEU A 90 -4.51 -4.42 4.68
CA LEU A 90 -5.30 -4.13 3.48
C LEU A 90 -5.53 -2.63 3.39
N VAL A 91 -4.99 -2.01 2.34
CA VAL A 91 -5.20 -0.58 2.06
C VAL A 91 -6.31 -0.46 1.03
N ARG A 92 -7.34 0.29 1.37
CA ARG A 92 -8.55 0.43 0.56
C ARG A 92 -8.62 1.82 -0.08
N ALA A 93 -9.57 1.98 -1.02
CA ALA A 93 -9.78 3.27 -1.68
C ALA A 93 -10.03 4.39 -0.68
N GLU A 94 -10.75 4.12 0.39
CA GLU A 94 -11.07 5.10 1.44
C GLU A 94 -9.88 5.51 2.28
N ASP A 95 -8.76 4.76 2.19
CA ASP A 95 -7.56 5.04 2.98
C ASP A 95 -6.61 6.00 2.27
N ILE A 96 -6.78 6.20 0.99
CA ILE A 96 -5.87 7.07 0.22
C ILE A 96 -6.62 8.12 -0.60
#